data_dc1976f2dc67af56a512dc7d24da09a5
#
_entry.id   dc1976f2dc67af56a512dc7d24da09a5
#
_cell.length_a   1.000
_cell.length_b   1.000
_cell.length_c   1.000
_cell.angle_alpha   90.00
_cell.angle_beta   90.00
_cell.angle_gamma   90.00
#
_symmetry.space_group_name_H-M   'P 1'
#
loop_
_entity.id
_entity.type
_entity.pdbx_description
1 polymer ?
#
loop_
_entity_poly.entity_id
_entity_poly.type
_entity_poly.pdbx_seq_one_letter_code
_entity_poly.pdbx_strand_id
1 'polypeptide(L)'
;MLISYSGETDDVNKLIPSLKNFGNKIIALTSNKNSTLARHADYVLDITVEREVCPNNLAPTTSALVTLALGDALAVSLITARHFQPADLQNSIQVAALVVVCYAK
;
A
#
# COMPACT_ATOMS: atom_id res chain seq x y z
N MET A 1 4.55 2.88 -1.86
CA MET A 1 4.16 1.66 -1.12
C MET A 1 3.62 0.65 -2.11
N LEU A 2 4.01 -0.61 -2.02
CA LEU A 2 3.54 -1.72 -2.84
C LEU A 2 2.94 -2.80 -1.94
N ILE A 3 1.81 -3.37 -2.35
CA ILE A 3 1.07 -4.36 -1.57
C ILE A 3 0.91 -5.63 -2.41
N SER A 4 1.42 -6.74 -1.90
CA SER A 4 1.23 -8.07 -2.46
C SER A 4 1.37 -9.10 -1.35
N TYR A 5 0.31 -9.85 -1.06
CA TYR A 5 0.32 -10.82 0.02
C TYR A 5 1.44 -11.86 -0.18
N SER A 6 1.52 -12.46 -1.35
CA SER A 6 2.60 -13.40 -1.70
C SER A 6 3.96 -12.72 -1.91
N GLY A 7 3.95 -11.44 -2.30
CA GLY A 7 5.13 -10.72 -2.75
C GLY A 7 5.67 -11.16 -4.11
N GLU A 8 4.91 -11.99 -4.84
CA GLU A 8 5.29 -12.55 -6.14
C GLU A 8 4.32 -12.15 -7.27
N THR A 9 3.48 -11.13 -7.05
CA THR A 9 2.57 -10.61 -8.08
C THR A 9 3.36 -9.92 -9.18
N ASP A 10 3.33 -10.47 -10.39
CA ASP A 10 4.13 -10.02 -11.53
C ASP A 10 3.93 -8.53 -11.84
N ASP A 11 2.69 -8.07 -11.89
CA ASP A 11 2.40 -6.67 -12.25
C ASP A 11 2.91 -5.69 -11.20
N VAL A 12 2.91 -6.08 -9.93
CA VAL A 12 3.52 -5.29 -8.84
C VAL A 12 5.04 -5.29 -8.97
N ASN A 13 5.64 -6.44 -9.21
CA ASN A 13 7.09 -6.58 -9.29
C ASN A 13 7.70 -5.89 -10.52
N LYS A 14 6.97 -5.80 -11.63
CA LYS A 14 7.37 -5.03 -12.83
C LYS A 14 7.55 -3.54 -12.56
N LEU A 15 6.91 -2.98 -11.54
CA LEU A 15 7.05 -1.57 -11.18
C LEU A 15 8.36 -1.26 -10.43
N ILE A 16 8.97 -2.25 -9.81
CA ILE A 16 10.14 -2.08 -8.93
C ILE A 16 11.31 -1.36 -9.64
N PRO A 17 11.74 -1.79 -10.85
CA PRO A 17 12.86 -1.13 -11.52
C PRO A 17 12.59 0.35 -11.80
N SER A 18 11.39 0.68 -12.28
CA SER A 18 11.00 2.06 -12.58
C SER A 18 10.99 2.92 -11.33
N LEU A 19 10.41 2.42 -10.23
CA LEU A 19 10.37 3.16 -8.97
C LEU A 19 11.77 3.42 -8.40
N LYS A 20 12.68 2.45 -8.52
CA LYS A 20 14.07 2.62 -8.10
C LYS A 20 14.82 3.62 -8.98
N ASN A 21 14.60 3.60 -10.28
CA ASN A 21 15.19 4.56 -11.21
C ASN A 21 14.76 6.00 -10.91
N PHE A 22 13.55 6.21 -10.40
CA PHE A 22 13.10 7.51 -9.92
C PHE A 22 13.65 7.90 -8.54
N GLY A 23 14.48 7.07 -7.93
CA GLY A 23 15.05 7.33 -6.61
C GLY A 23 14.07 7.15 -5.44
N ASN A 24 12.91 6.51 -5.68
CA ASN A 24 11.92 6.28 -4.64
C ASN A 24 12.33 5.16 -3.69
N LYS A 25 12.04 5.37 -2.40
CA LYS A 25 12.07 4.29 -1.42
C LYS A 25 10.82 3.43 -1.55
N ILE A 26 10.98 2.12 -1.41
CA ILE A 26 9.89 1.16 -1.52
C ILE A 26 9.55 0.62 -0.15
N ILE A 27 8.29 0.77 0.25
CA ILE A 27 7.69 0.09 1.41
C ILE A 27 6.83 -1.05 0.86
N ALA A 28 7.14 -2.27 1.24
CA ALA A 28 6.39 -3.47 0.86
C ALA A 28 5.48 -3.93 2.00
N LEU A 29 4.21 -4.19 1.69
CA LEU A 29 3.29 -4.94 2.55
C LEU A 29 3.16 -6.35 1.97
N THR A 30 3.68 -7.34 2.68
CA THR A 30 3.68 -8.73 2.24
C THR A 30 3.73 -9.70 3.41
N SER A 31 3.24 -10.92 3.22
CA SER A 31 3.36 -11.99 4.21
C SER A 31 4.66 -12.78 4.06
N ASN A 32 5.35 -12.64 2.92
CA ASN A 32 6.55 -13.41 2.62
C ASN A 32 7.80 -12.53 2.58
N LYS A 33 8.56 -12.54 3.66
CA LYS A 33 9.80 -11.77 3.79
C LYS A 33 10.92 -12.19 2.82
N ASN A 34 10.79 -13.37 2.21
CA ASN A 34 11.76 -13.90 1.24
C ASN A 34 11.29 -13.71 -0.20
N SER A 35 10.15 -13.05 -0.42
CA SER A 35 9.61 -12.79 -1.75
C SER A 35 10.45 -11.82 -2.57
N THR A 36 10.20 -11.80 -3.87
CA THR A 36 10.82 -10.84 -4.80
C THR A 36 10.55 -9.40 -4.37
N LEU A 37 9.30 -9.08 -4.02
CA LEU A 37 8.94 -7.75 -3.53
C LEU A 37 9.72 -7.39 -2.25
N ALA A 38 9.76 -8.29 -1.26
CA ALA A 38 10.43 -8.04 0.01
C ALA A 38 11.94 -7.80 -0.17
N ARG A 39 12.60 -8.60 -1.01
CA ARG A 39 14.04 -8.46 -1.27
C ARG A 39 14.41 -7.14 -1.94
N HIS A 40 13.51 -6.55 -2.70
CA HIS A 40 13.76 -5.29 -3.41
C HIS A 40 13.24 -4.06 -2.65
N ALA A 41 12.48 -4.25 -1.58
CA ALA A 41 11.96 -3.16 -0.75
C ALA A 41 13.03 -2.61 0.20
N ASP A 42 12.93 -1.33 0.52
CA ASP A 42 13.73 -0.68 1.58
C ASP A 42 13.16 -0.99 2.97
N TYR A 43 11.84 -1.13 3.06
CA TYR A 43 11.12 -1.45 4.28
C TYR A 43 10.05 -2.51 4.01
N VAL A 44 9.92 -3.48 4.90
CA VAL A 44 8.90 -4.53 4.80
C VAL A 44 7.99 -4.47 6.02
N LEU A 45 6.69 -4.36 5.76
CA LEU A 45 5.65 -4.47 6.77
C LEU A 45 4.95 -5.81 6.60
N ASP A 46 4.95 -6.60 7.68
CA ASP A 46 4.40 -7.95 7.69
C ASP A 46 2.88 -7.92 7.84
N ILE A 47 2.19 -8.49 6.88
CA ILE A 47 0.73 -8.64 6.87
C ILE A 47 0.30 -10.12 6.96
N THR A 48 1.16 -10.97 7.51
CA THR A 48 0.87 -12.39 7.69
C THR A 48 -0.35 -12.59 8.58
N VAL A 49 -1.24 -13.47 8.14
CA VAL A 49 -2.38 -13.95 8.93
C VAL A 49 -2.27 -15.46 9.08
N GLU A 50 -2.78 -15.98 10.20
CA GLU A 50 -2.77 -17.41 10.46
C GLU A 50 -3.65 -18.18 9.47
N ARG A 51 -4.83 -17.61 9.17
CA ARG A 51 -5.75 -18.14 8.15
C ARG A 51 -6.75 -17.09 7.69
N GLU A 52 -7.29 -17.30 6.50
CA GLU A 52 -8.44 -16.55 6.03
C GLU A 52 -9.74 -17.04 6.70
N VAL A 53 -10.71 -16.13 6.88
CA VAL A 53 -12.05 -16.48 7.39
C VAL A 53 -12.86 -17.25 6.35
N CYS A 54 -12.53 -17.08 5.06
CA CYS A 54 -13.09 -17.85 3.98
C CYS A 54 -13.02 -19.36 4.29
N PRO A 55 -14.11 -20.13 4.15
CA PRO A 55 -14.15 -21.56 4.47
C PRO A 55 -13.05 -22.40 3.80
N ASN A 56 -12.67 -22.00 2.57
CA ASN A 56 -11.63 -22.67 1.80
C ASN A 56 -10.22 -22.08 2.02
N ASN A 57 -10.07 -21.10 2.91
CA ASN A 57 -8.82 -20.39 3.15
C ASN A 57 -8.18 -19.80 1.87
N LEU A 58 -9.00 -19.36 0.91
CA LEU A 58 -8.56 -18.89 -0.40
C LEU A 58 -8.85 -17.41 -0.65
N ALA A 59 -10.07 -16.96 -0.33
CA ALA A 59 -10.47 -15.60 -0.59
C ALA A 59 -9.82 -14.64 0.44
N PRO A 60 -9.22 -13.53 -0.03
CA PRO A 60 -8.67 -12.51 0.88
C PRO A 60 -9.78 -11.92 1.75
N THR A 61 -9.75 -12.20 3.02
CA THR A 61 -10.70 -11.73 4.05
C THR A 61 -9.95 -11.17 5.23
N THR A 62 -9.38 -12.00 6.08
CA THR A 62 -8.54 -11.58 7.21
C THR A 62 -7.33 -10.78 6.74
N SER A 63 -6.64 -11.26 5.71
CA SER A 63 -5.48 -10.56 5.14
C SER A 63 -5.84 -9.19 4.56
N ALA A 64 -7.01 -9.05 3.95
CA ALA A 64 -7.49 -7.76 3.44
C ALA A 64 -7.75 -6.77 4.58
N LEU A 65 -8.36 -7.21 5.69
CA LEU A 65 -8.58 -6.37 6.86
C LEU A 65 -7.28 -5.96 7.54
N VAL A 66 -6.33 -6.87 7.69
CA VAL A 66 -5.00 -6.56 8.25
C VAL A 66 -4.28 -5.54 7.39
N THR A 67 -4.32 -5.71 6.07
CA THR A 67 -3.70 -4.75 5.12
C THR A 67 -4.34 -3.37 5.24
N LEU A 68 -5.67 -3.29 5.30
CA LEU A 68 -6.39 -2.04 5.44
C LEU A 68 -6.06 -1.37 6.79
N ALA A 69 -6.12 -2.10 7.88
CA ALA A 69 -5.83 -1.59 9.22
C ALA A 69 -4.39 -1.06 9.32
N LEU A 70 -3.42 -1.76 8.75
CA LEU A 70 -2.02 -1.33 8.74
C LEU A 70 -1.83 -0.09 7.87
N GLY A 71 -2.51 -0.02 6.71
CA GLY A 71 -2.52 1.15 5.85
C GLY A 71 -3.08 2.38 6.55
N ASP A 72 -4.19 2.22 7.27
CA ASP A 72 -4.81 3.29 8.06
C ASP A 72 -3.90 3.76 9.20
N ALA A 73 -3.30 2.82 9.93
CA ALA A 73 -2.34 3.15 10.99
C ALA A 73 -1.15 3.95 10.45
N LEU A 74 -0.64 3.57 9.28
CA LEU A 74 0.45 4.29 8.62
C LEU A 74 0.00 5.69 8.19
N ALA A 75 -1.20 5.83 7.63
CA ALA A 75 -1.76 7.12 7.24
C ALA A 75 -1.93 8.06 8.44
N VAL A 76 -2.48 7.57 9.54
CA VAL A 76 -2.63 8.35 10.79
C VAL A 76 -1.28 8.76 11.35
N SER A 77 -0.29 7.86 11.33
CA SER A 77 1.07 8.18 11.75
C SER A 77 1.70 9.29 10.91
N LEU A 78 1.45 9.29 9.60
CA LEU A 78 1.92 10.34 8.68
C LEU A 78 1.20 11.67 8.90
N ILE A 79 -0.08 11.67 9.23
CA ILE A 79 -0.83 12.88 9.61
C ILE A 79 -0.13 13.56 10.80
N THR A 80 0.18 12.79 11.83
CA THR A 80 0.88 13.30 13.03
C THR A 80 2.29 13.78 12.70
N ALA A 81 3.06 12.96 11.97
CA ALA A 81 4.46 13.27 11.66
C ALA A 81 4.63 14.49 10.74
N ARG A 82 3.66 14.78 9.89
CA ARG A 82 3.67 15.91 8.96
C ARG A 82 2.90 17.12 9.46
N HIS A 83 2.35 17.07 10.66
CA HIS A 83 1.48 18.13 11.21
C HIS A 83 0.35 18.51 10.24
N PHE A 84 -0.21 17.50 9.55
CA PHE A 84 -1.25 17.68 8.54
C PHE A 84 -2.53 18.26 9.18
N GLN A 85 -3.02 19.38 8.62
CA GLN A 85 -4.15 20.12 9.15
C GLN A 85 -5.41 19.90 8.33
N PRO A 86 -6.61 20.20 8.88
CA PRO A 86 -7.87 20.10 8.12
C PRO A 86 -7.89 20.91 6.82
N ALA A 87 -7.19 22.05 6.79
CA ALA A 87 -7.07 22.87 5.58
C ALA A 87 -6.31 22.15 4.45
N ASP A 88 -5.31 21.34 4.79
CA ASP A 88 -4.54 20.56 3.80
C ASP A 88 -5.42 19.49 3.15
N LEU A 89 -6.34 18.89 3.93
CA LEU A 89 -7.32 17.94 3.42
C LEU A 89 -8.28 18.60 2.42
N GLN A 90 -8.79 19.79 2.74
CA GLN A 90 -9.67 20.52 1.82
C GLN A 90 -8.98 20.81 0.49
N ASN A 91 -7.74 21.28 0.53
CA ASN A 91 -6.95 21.53 -0.68
C ASN A 91 -6.75 20.25 -1.51
N SER A 92 -6.47 19.14 -0.86
CA SER A 92 -6.29 17.84 -1.53
C SER A 92 -7.57 17.34 -2.18
N ILE A 93 -8.73 17.51 -1.55
CA ILE A 93 -10.04 17.14 -2.10
C ILE A 93 -10.38 18.01 -3.30
N GLN A 94 -10.11 19.32 -3.26
CA GLN A 94 -10.34 20.22 -4.40
C GLN A 94 -9.49 19.82 -5.61
N VAL A 95 -8.23 19.48 -5.41
CA VAL A 95 -7.35 19.00 -6.48
C VAL A 95 -7.86 17.68 -7.07
N ALA A 96 -8.30 16.74 -6.23
CA ALA A 96 -8.87 15.46 -6.68
C ALA A 96 -10.16 15.67 -7.50
N ALA A 97 -11.04 16.57 -7.07
CA ALA A 97 -12.26 16.92 -7.80
C ALA A 97 -11.94 17.54 -9.17
N LEU A 98 -10.92 18.40 -9.26
CA LEU A 98 -10.45 18.98 -10.52
C LEU A 98 -9.91 17.91 -11.48
N VAL A 99 -9.17 16.94 -10.97
CA VAL A 99 -8.64 15.81 -11.75
C VAL A 99 -9.79 14.97 -12.31
N VAL A 100 -10.80 14.66 -11.51
CA VAL A 100 -11.97 13.89 -11.95
C VAL A 100 -12.74 14.63 -13.06
N VAL A 101 -12.91 15.94 -12.95
CA VAL A 101 -13.57 16.76 -13.99
C VAL A 101 -12.76 16.79 -15.28
N CYS A 102 -11.44 16.82 -15.23
CA CYS A 102 -10.57 16.77 -16.42
C CYS A 102 -10.62 15.42 -17.13
N TYR A 103 -10.80 14.31 -16.41
CA TYR A 103 -10.93 12.98 -17.00
C TYR A 103 -12.34 12.67 -17.54
N ALA A 104 -13.36 13.38 -17.12
CA ALA A 104 -14.76 13.19 -17.56
C ALA A 104 -15.10 13.90 -18.89
N LYS A 105 -14.14 14.58 -19.54
CA LYS A 105 -14.26 15.17 -20.88
C LYS A 105 -13.54 14.32 -21.91
#